data_b6292bdd8d226010445365e9ed30acff
#
_entry.id   b6292bdd8d226010445365e9ed30acff
#
_cell.length_a   1.000
_cell.length_b   1.000
_cell.length_c   1.000
_cell.angle_alpha   90.00
_cell.angle_beta   90.00
_cell.angle_gamma   90.00
#
_symmetry.space_group_name_H-M   'P 1'
#
loop_
_entity.id
_entity.type
_entity.pdbx_description
1 polymer ?
#
loop_
_entity_poly.entity_id
_entity_poly.type
_entity_poly.pdbx_seq_one_letter_code
_entity_poly.pdbx_strand_id
1 'polypeptide(L)'
;SVSTGATTGQGGIQSLKVYETFMPPVGGTADRPTDVKPGMVYYNKDFKTIEFWDGNFWKQVDNTTRSCRVIYAGGNPGSSPSTKSDIEFLNAMTQGNSSSFGDLSEAVRNKGGGSSSTRAIFGNGASPNSTSNTDVIEYVTIQSEGNSIDFGNSTSGRRNAAGASNSTRFLMAGGYVSAASNIIDYVEINTLGNALDFGDLRISKYYPAGIPSPIRAVFAGGTTPGNTETMSFVKFASKGNAVNFGELSSGGGTFQSGGASDGVRGVLAGTYNPTATYINNIEYLTIASEGNTTHFGSLTVGRSASGSSGGTRGIFAGGSTGSYTNTIDFIQIATTGNAEDFGDIGDNSSGMAGVSDSHGGLGGF
;
A
#
# COMPACT_ATOMS: atom_id res chain seq x y z
N SER A 1 -41.84 -4.22 -22.19
CA SER A 1 -42.99 -3.67 -21.48
C SER A 1 -43.22 -4.46 -20.20
N VAL A 2 -43.01 -3.82 -19.06
CA VAL A 2 -43.37 -4.37 -17.75
C VAL A 2 -44.87 -4.20 -17.61
N SER A 3 -45.63 -5.27 -17.59
CA SER A 3 -47.04 -5.23 -17.20
C SER A 3 -47.10 -5.01 -15.69
N THR A 4 -47.45 -3.82 -15.26
CA THR A 4 -47.82 -3.53 -13.89
C THR A 4 -49.27 -4.01 -13.66
N GLY A 5 -49.45 -5.28 -13.38
CA GLY A 5 -50.67 -5.76 -12.77
C GLY A 5 -50.68 -5.29 -11.31
N ALA A 6 -51.35 -4.17 -11.03
CA ALA A 6 -51.65 -3.79 -9.66
C ALA A 6 -52.69 -4.74 -9.11
N THR A 7 -52.28 -5.75 -8.38
CA THR A 7 -53.17 -6.53 -7.53
C THR A 7 -53.10 -5.95 -6.11
N THR A 8 -54.16 -5.42 -5.61
CA THR A 8 -54.42 -5.13 -4.19
C THR A 8 -54.45 -6.46 -3.42
N GLY A 9 -53.32 -7.02 -3.15
CA GLY A 9 -53.15 -8.20 -2.35
C GLY A 9 -51.62 -8.38 -2.09
N GLN A 10 -51.29 -8.73 -0.88
CA GLN A 10 -49.90 -8.92 -0.41
C GLN A 10 -49.14 -10.06 -1.17
N GLY A 11 -48.87 -9.84 -2.45
CA GLY A 11 -48.06 -10.74 -3.25
C GLY A 11 -46.85 -10.01 -3.77
N GLY A 12 -45.76 -10.06 -3.04
CA GLY A 12 -44.47 -9.56 -3.53
C GLY A 12 -44.01 -10.37 -4.73
N ILE A 13 -43.34 -9.74 -5.69
CA ILE A 13 -42.67 -10.42 -6.80
C ILE A 13 -41.56 -11.26 -6.19
N GLN A 14 -41.65 -12.59 -6.31
CA GLN A 14 -40.64 -13.52 -5.78
C GLN A 14 -39.31 -13.47 -6.59
N SER A 15 -39.36 -13.08 -7.86
CA SER A 15 -38.17 -12.82 -8.67
C SER A 15 -38.49 -11.87 -9.81
N LEU A 16 -37.54 -10.95 -10.09
CA LEU A 16 -37.60 -10.06 -11.24
C LEU A 16 -36.43 -10.38 -12.18
N LYS A 17 -36.74 -10.76 -13.45
CA LYS A 17 -35.74 -10.93 -14.48
C LYS A 17 -35.81 -9.75 -15.44
N VAL A 18 -34.73 -8.94 -15.45
CA VAL A 18 -34.59 -7.77 -16.31
C VAL A 18 -33.62 -8.14 -17.43
N TYR A 19 -34.05 -7.93 -18.68
CA TYR A 19 -33.28 -8.32 -19.88
C TYR A 19 -32.40 -7.19 -20.44
N GLU A 20 -32.68 -5.93 -20.06
CA GLU A 20 -31.94 -4.78 -20.55
C GLU A 20 -31.43 -3.92 -19.39
N THR A 21 -32.27 -3.05 -18.83
CA THR A 21 -31.88 -2.12 -17.77
C THR A 21 -32.91 -2.09 -16.65
N PHE A 22 -32.44 -1.94 -15.42
CA PHE A 22 -33.24 -1.65 -14.25
C PHE A 22 -32.85 -0.27 -13.70
N MET A 23 -33.83 0.61 -13.58
CA MET A 23 -33.64 1.91 -12.94
C MET A 23 -34.37 1.91 -11.59
N PRO A 24 -33.65 1.98 -10.46
CA PRO A 24 -34.25 2.13 -9.16
C PRO A 24 -34.92 3.51 -9.03
N PRO A 25 -35.76 3.75 -8.02
CA PRO A 25 -36.22 5.09 -7.66
C PRO A 25 -35.04 6.05 -7.48
N VAL A 26 -35.18 7.28 -7.96
CA VAL A 26 -34.08 8.25 -8.09
C VAL A 26 -34.48 9.59 -7.49
N GLY A 27 -33.65 10.18 -6.62
CA GLY A 27 -33.85 11.51 -6.04
C GLY A 27 -32.66 11.96 -5.19
N GLY A 28 -32.78 13.09 -4.52
CA GLY A 28 -31.79 13.55 -3.54
C GLY A 28 -31.90 12.83 -2.20
N THR A 29 -31.03 13.17 -1.27
CA THR A 29 -31.04 12.60 0.10
C THR A 29 -32.36 12.90 0.84
N ALA A 30 -32.94 14.07 0.61
CA ALA A 30 -34.23 14.48 1.21
C ALA A 30 -35.45 13.77 0.58
N ASP A 31 -35.27 13.22 -0.65
CA ASP A 31 -36.35 12.54 -1.39
C ASP A 31 -36.36 11.03 -1.13
N ARG A 32 -35.56 10.54 -0.20
CA ARG A 32 -35.53 9.10 0.12
C ARG A 32 -36.92 8.62 0.56
N PRO A 33 -37.36 7.44 0.08
CA PRO A 33 -38.61 6.83 0.54
C PRO A 33 -38.66 6.72 2.08
N THR A 34 -39.83 6.99 2.66
CA THR A 34 -40.06 6.88 4.10
C THR A 34 -40.73 5.55 4.50
N ASP A 35 -41.48 4.96 3.59
CA ASP A 35 -42.06 3.60 3.76
C ASP A 35 -41.06 2.58 3.17
N VAL A 36 -40.09 2.22 4.00
CA VAL A 36 -38.95 1.39 3.54
C VAL A 36 -38.95 -0.01 4.18
N LYS A 37 -38.50 -0.99 3.41
CA LYS A 37 -38.28 -2.38 3.87
C LYS A 37 -36.83 -2.77 3.64
N PRO A 38 -36.25 -3.65 4.47
CA PRO A 38 -34.90 -4.15 4.25
C PRO A 38 -34.70 -4.71 2.82
N GLY A 39 -33.61 -4.29 2.19
CA GLY A 39 -33.32 -4.63 0.79
C GLY A 39 -33.87 -3.66 -0.26
N MET A 40 -34.64 -2.65 0.12
CA MET A 40 -35.09 -1.60 -0.80
C MET A 40 -33.90 -0.82 -1.35
N VAL A 41 -33.90 -0.59 -2.67
CA VAL A 41 -32.80 0.07 -3.39
C VAL A 41 -33.26 1.43 -3.90
N TYR A 42 -32.35 2.42 -3.84
CA TYR A 42 -32.56 3.82 -4.23
C TYR A 42 -31.31 4.40 -4.86
N TYR A 43 -31.41 5.20 -5.93
CA TYR A 43 -30.28 5.94 -6.46
C TYR A 43 -30.28 7.37 -5.92
N ASN A 44 -29.28 7.70 -5.11
CA ASN A 44 -29.11 9.02 -4.52
C ASN A 44 -28.29 9.93 -5.44
N LYS A 45 -28.91 11.00 -5.93
CA LYS A 45 -28.28 11.98 -6.85
C LYS A 45 -27.22 12.83 -6.16
N ASP A 46 -27.38 13.12 -4.86
CA ASP A 46 -26.43 13.97 -4.12
C ASP A 46 -25.10 13.23 -3.94
N PHE A 47 -25.17 11.94 -3.63
CA PHE A 47 -24.00 11.08 -3.47
C PHE A 47 -23.59 10.34 -4.77
N LYS A 48 -24.41 10.41 -5.84
CA LYS A 48 -24.22 9.73 -7.12
C LYS A 48 -23.98 8.22 -6.98
N THR A 49 -24.69 7.59 -6.03
CA THR A 49 -24.53 6.17 -5.70
C THR A 49 -25.87 5.49 -5.50
N ILE A 50 -25.89 4.16 -5.65
CA ILE A 50 -26.99 3.34 -5.23
C ILE A 50 -26.95 3.18 -3.71
N GLU A 51 -28.09 3.27 -3.08
CA GLU A 51 -28.27 3.00 -1.65
C GLU A 51 -29.24 1.85 -1.46
N PHE A 52 -29.10 1.12 -0.35
CA PHE A 52 -30.07 0.13 0.10
C PHE A 52 -30.42 0.35 1.55
N TRP A 53 -31.67 0.02 1.91
CA TRP A 53 -32.11 0.04 3.28
C TRP A 53 -31.77 -1.26 3.99
N ASP A 54 -30.98 -1.21 5.08
CA ASP A 54 -30.56 -2.40 5.83
C ASP A 54 -31.57 -2.82 6.93
N GLY A 55 -32.63 -2.04 7.11
CA GLY A 55 -33.61 -2.21 8.16
C GLY A 55 -33.57 -1.10 9.20
N ASN A 56 -32.45 -0.39 9.32
CA ASN A 56 -32.24 0.71 10.28
C ASN A 56 -31.78 1.99 9.60
N PHE A 57 -30.94 1.87 8.56
CA PHE A 57 -30.31 3.01 7.88
C PHE A 57 -30.20 2.78 6.38
N TRP A 58 -30.21 3.85 5.60
CA TRP A 58 -29.77 3.84 4.22
C TRP A 58 -28.25 3.66 4.18
N LYS A 59 -27.82 2.55 3.61
CA LYS A 59 -26.43 2.23 3.35
C LYS A 59 -26.14 2.50 1.89
N GLN A 60 -25.07 3.21 1.62
CA GLN A 60 -24.57 3.33 0.24
C GLN A 60 -24.11 1.95 -0.23
N VAL A 61 -24.53 1.55 -1.42
CA VAL A 61 -23.79 0.54 -2.15
C VAL A 61 -22.52 1.25 -2.60
N ASP A 62 -21.55 1.19 -1.74
CA ASP A 62 -20.26 1.79 -2.01
C ASP A 62 -19.67 1.05 -3.23
N ASN A 63 -19.59 1.78 -4.35
CA ASN A 63 -18.81 1.34 -5.51
C ASN A 63 -17.31 1.62 -5.29
N THR A 64 -16.89 1.72 -4.05
CA THR A 64 -15.53 1.46 -3.66
C THR A 64 -15.34 -0.06 -3.57
N THR A 65 -15.64 -0.79 -4.63
CA THR A 65 -14.74 -1.87 -4.98
C THR A 65 -13.39 -1.17 -5.09
N ARG A 66 -12.59 -1.30 -4.03
CA ARG A 66 -11.20 -0.89 -4.07
C ARG A 66 -10.68 -1.37 -5.41
N SER A 67 -10.20 -0.45 -6.23
CA SER A 67 -9.85 -0.78 -7.62
C SER A 67 -8.66 -1.72 -7.69
N CYS A 68 -8.09 -2.08 -6.53
CA CYS A 68 -6.83 -2.80 -6.38
C CYS A 68 -5.71 -2.10 -7.17
N ARG A 69 -5.79 -0.76 -7.24
CA ARG A 69 -4.78 0.05 -7.90
C ARG A 69 -3.55 0.13 -7.02
N VAL A 70 -2.45 -0.36 -7.55
CA VAL A 70 -1.11 -0.24 -6.96
C VAL A 70 -0.38 0.89 -7.66
N ILE A 71 0.28 1.74 -6.90
CA ILE A 71 1.05 2.88 -7.40
C ILE A 71 2.50 2.73 -6.97
N TYR A 72 3.42 2.96 -7.89
CA TYR A 72 4.86 3.05 -7.65
C TYR A 72 5.33 4.46 -8.00
N ALA A 73 6.09 5.10 -7.11
CA ALA A 73 6.51 6.48 -7.27
C ALA A 73 8.01 6.68 -7.08
N GLY A 74 8.60 7.48 -7.93
CA GLY A 74 10.02 7.83 -7.92
C GLY A 74 10.93 6.64 -8.24
N GLY A 75 12.14 6.65 -7.71
CA GLY A 75 13.11 5.55 -7.88
C GLY A 75 14.40 5.99 -8.57
N ASN A 76 15.25 5.00 -8.81
CA ASN A 76 16.53 5.14 -9.49
C ASN A 76 16.51 4.35 -10.80
N PRO A 77 16.61 5.00 -11.98
CA PRO A 77 16.57 4.32 -13.28
C PRO A 77 17.88 3.62 -13.66
N GLY A 78 18.93 3.74 -12.86
CA GLY A 78 20.24 3.17 -13.15
C GLY A 78 21.09 4.00 -14.12
N SER A 79 20.57 5.10 -14.59
CA SER A 79 21.25 6.07 -15.47
C SER A 79 21.38 7.42 -14.76
N SER A 80 22.07 8.35 -15.38
CA SER A 80 22.10 9.74 -14.89
C SER A 80 20.96 10.55 -15.53
N PRO A 81 20.14 11.26 -14.72
CA PRO A 81 20.18 11.41 -13.28
C PRO A 81 19.76 10.13 -12.54
N SER A 82 20.28 9.89 -11.35
CA SER A 82 20.03 8.69 -10.55
C SER A 82 18.71 8.71 -9.75
N THR A 83 17.77 9.53 -10.19
CA THR A 83 16.43 9.67 -9.61
C THR A 83 15.43 9.98 -10.69
N LYS A 84 14.16 9.60 -10.49
CA LYS A 84 13.04 9.94 -11.38
C LYS A 84 11.86 10.48 -10.59
N SER A 85 11.00 11.25 -11.27
CA SER A 85 9.74 11.78 -10.70
C SER A 85 8.53 10.91 -11.02
N ASP A 86 8.65 9.99 -11.95
CA ASP A 86 7.54 9.22 -12.49
C ASP A 86 6.71 8.55 -11.40
N ILE A 87 5.41 8.63 -11.54
CA ILE A 87 4.43 7.84 -10.82
C ILE A 87 3.77 6.92 -11.84
N GLU A 88 3.77 5.64 -11.55
CA GLU A 88 3.17 4.61 -12.39
C GLU A 88 2.13 3.81 -11.59
N PHE A 89 1.15 3.24 -12.26
CA PHE A 89 0.14 2.42 -11.62
C PHE A 89 -0.18 1.15 -12.42
N LEU A 90 -0.72 0.19 -11.72
CA LEU A 90 -1.27 -1.04 -12.28
C LEU A 90 -2.52 -1.47 -11.49
N ASN A 91 -3.29 -2.37 -12.04
CA ASN A 91 -4.37 -3.04 -11.30
C ASN A 91 -3.87 -4.43 -10.85
N ALA A 92 -3.77 -4.64 -9.55
CA ALA A 92 -3.23 -5.90 -9.00
C ALA A 92 -4.03 -7.16 -9.38
N MET A 93 -5.27 -7.04 -9.81
CA MET A 93 -6.13 -8.17 -10.17
C MET A 93 -6.01 -8.58 -11.65
N THR A 94 -5.45 -7.71 -12.49
CA THR A 94 -5.25 -7.97 -13.92
C THR A 94 -3.77 -7.88 -14.26
N GLN A 95 -3.17 -8.98 -14.71
CA GLN A 95 -1.76 -8.98 -15.16
C GLN A 95 -1.56 -8.06 -16.36
N GLY A 96 -0.37 -7.46 -16.43
CA GLY A 96 0.04 -6.56 -17.49
C GLY A 96 1.03 -5.50 -16.99
N ASN A 97 1.50 -4.69 -17.89
CA ASN A 97 2.46 -3.64 -17.60
C ASN A 97 1.81 -2.47 -16.85
N SER A 98 2.63 -1.70 -16.15
CA SER A 98 2.19 -0.45 -15.54
C SER A 98 1.85 0.60 -16.60
N SER A 99 1.10 1.60 -16.18
CA SER A 99 0.77 2.78 -16.96
C SER A 99 1.21 4.04 -16.21
N SER A 100 1.47 5.12 -16.95
CA SER A 100 1.80 6.42 -16.36
C SER A 100 0.62 6.94 -15.55
N PHE A 101 0.90 7.49 -14.38
CA PHE A 101 -0.06 8.13 -13.49
C PHE A 101 0.12 9.65 -13.45
N GLY A 102 1.35 10.12 -13.41
CA GLY A 102 1.77 11.50 -13.27
C GLY A 102 3.18 11.59 -12.71
N ASP A 103 3.52 12.71 -12.07
CA ASP A 103 4.86 12.96 -11.54
C ASP A 103 4.83 13.40 -10.08
N LEU A 104 5.89 13.07 -9.34
CA LEU A 104 6.27 13.69 -8.08
C LEU A 104 6.70 15.14 -8.32
N SER A 105 6.64 15.99 -7.30
CA SER A 105 7.11 17.38 -7.38
C SER A 105 8.61 17.50 -7.67
N GLU A 106 9.38 16.51 -7.24
CA GLU A 106 10.83 16.40 -7.48
C GLU A 106 11.21 14.96 -7.83
N ALA A 107 12.28 14.81 -8.63
CA ALA A 107 12.87 13.50 -8.89
C ALA A 107 13.58 12.98 -7.64
N VAL A 108 13.10 11.90 -7.05
CA VAL A 108 13.61 11.31 -5.80
C VAL A 108 13.57 9.79 -5.83
N ARG A 109 14.42 9.18 -5.02
CA ARG A 109 14.46 7.74 -4.79
C ARG A 109 14.39 7.39 -3.31
N ASN A 110 14.08 6.16 -3.00
CA ASN A 110 14.10 5.62 -1.64
C ASN A 110 13.15 6.36 -0.69
N LYS A 111 11.95 6.70 -1.20
CA LYS A 111 10.84 7.25 -0.41
C LYS A 111 10.14 6.16 0.39
N GLY A 112 9.55 6.53 1.52
CA GLY A 112 8.54 5.74 2.20
C GLY A 112 7.16 6.01 1.60
N GLY A 113 6.35 4.97 1.45
CA GLY A 113 4.98 5.08 0.93
C GLY A 113 3.94 4.57 1.91
N GLY A 114 2.76 5.18 1.90
CA GLY A 114 1.58 4.73 2.63
C GLY A 114 0.31 5.31 2.02
N SER A 115 -0.83 4.70 2.30
CA SER A 115 -2.09 5.13 1.68
C SER A 115 -3.32 4.84 2.53
N SER A 116 -4.38 5.59 2.26
CA SER A 116 -5.75 5.17 2.53
C SER A 116 -6.35 4.55 1.25
N SER A 117 -7.63 4.24 1.26
CA SER A 117 -8.34 3.78 0.04
C SER A 117 -8.44 4.85 -1.05
N THR A 118 -8.17 6.11 -0.74
CA THR A 118 -8.34 7.23 -1.68
C THR A 118 -7.08 8.05 -1.91
N ARG A 119 -6.18 8.10 -0.95
CA ARG A 119 -4.98 8.96 -0.97
C ARG A 119 -3.72 8.13 -0.81
N ALA A 120 -2.79 8.24 -1.74
CA ALA A 120 -1.43 7.74 -1.65
C ALA A 120 -0.51 8.86 -1.18
N ILE A 121 0.36 8.59 -0.21
CA ILE A 121 1.29 9.55 0.38
C ILE A 121 2.70 9.01 0.25
N PHE A 122 3.62 9.88 -0.12
CA PHE A 122 5.04 9.58 -0.30
C PHE A 122 5.88 10.56 0.51
N GLY A 123 6.73 10.07 1.40
CA GLY A 123 7.51 10.94 2.27
C GLY A 123 9.00 10.62 2.27
N ASN A 124 9.79 11.64 2.58
CA ASN A 124 11.25 11.54 2.63
C ASN A 124 11.90 11.20 1.27
N GLY A 125 13.12 10.72 1.25
CA GLY A 125 13.83 10.25 0.07
C GLY A 125 15.19 10.90 -0.13
N ALA A 126 15.86 10.51 -1.20
CA ALA A 126 17.13 11.09 -1.63
C ALA A 126 16.94 11.88 -2.94
N SER A 127 17.40 13.12 -2.95
CA SER A 127 17.41 13.97 -4.15
C SER A 127 18.47 13.51 -5.17
N PRO A 128 18.46 14.05 -6.40
CA PRO A 128 19.31 13.60 -7.51
C PRO A 128 20.80 13.51 -7.19
N ASN A 129 21.29 14.43 -6.39
CA ASN A 129 22.73 14.53 -6.08
C ASN A 129 23.18 13.63 -4.92
N SER A 130 22.31 12.73 -4.42
CA SER A 130 22.56 11.73 -3.36
C SER A 130 23.18 12.26 -2.05
N THR A 131 23.49 13.54 -1.96
CA THR A 131 24.11 14.19 -0.80
C THR A 131 23.10 14.86 0.12
N SER A 132 21.89 15.12 -0.36
CA SER A 132 20.80 15.68 0.42
C SER A 132 19.60 14.74 0.49
N ASN A 133 19.03 14.63 1.68
CA ASN A 133 17.77 13.99 1.92
C ASN A 133 16.66 15.04 1.88
N THR A 134 15.50 14.69 1.33
CA THR A 134 14.31 15.56 1.40
C THR A 134 13.45 15.18 2.59
N ASP A 135 12.79 16.18 3.17
CA ASP A 135 11.74 16.01 4.20
C ASP A 135 10.33 16.17 3.63
N VAL A 136 10.22 16.43 2.34
CA VAL A 136 8.96 16.65 1.65
C VAL A 136 8.07 15.41 1.74
N ILE A 137 6.82 15.64 2.15
CA ILE A 137 5.72 14.69 2.07
C ILE A 137 4.74 15.21 1.01
N GLU A 138 4.39 14.37 0.07
CA GLU A 138 3.48 14.69 -1.02
C GLU A 138 2.47 13.57 -1.25
N TYR A 139 1.35 13.87 -1.89
CA TYR A 139 0.28 12.90 -2.09
C TYR A 139 -0.36 12.99 -3.48
N VAL A 140 -1.01 11.90 -3.86
CA VAL A 140 -1.91 11.85 -5.01
C VAL A 140 -3.27 11.26 -4.59
N THR A 141 -4.32 11.57 -5.34
CA THR A 141 -5.61 10.88 -5.23
C THR A 141 -5.59 9.63 -6.09
N ILE A 142 -5.72 8.45 -5.48
CA ILE A 142 -5.47 7.16 -6.17
C ILE A 142 -6.40 6.95 -7.37
N GLN A 143 -7.66 7.43 -7.31
CA GLN A 143 -8.66 7.22 -8.35
C GLN A 143 -8.55 8.19 -9.53
N SER A 144 -7.79 9.27 -9.39
CA SER A 144 -7.59 10.27 -10.46
C SER A 144 -6.11 10.43 -10.75
N GLU A 145 -5.73 10.19 -12.00
CA GLU A 145 -4.37 10.39 -12.48
C GLU A 145 -3.97 11.87 -12.41
N GLY A 146 -2.69 12.13 -12.20
CA GLY A 146 -2.13 13.48 -12.12
C GLY A 146 -0.92 13.55 -11.21
N ASN A 147 -0.31 14.70 -11.18
CA ASN A 147 0.90 14.96 -10.41
C ASN A 147 0.60 15.04 -8.91
N SER A 148 1.64 14.80 -8.11
CA SER A 148 1.56 14.93 -6.66
C SER A 148 1.34 16.38 -6.21
N ILE A 149 0.77 16.50 -5.03
CA ILE A 149 0.50 17.77 -4.36
C ILE A 149 1.21 17.73 -3.00
N ASP A 150 1.73 18.88 -2.59
CA ASP A 150 2.36 19.03 -1.28
C ASP A 150 1.41 18.64 -0.14
N PHE A 151 1.91 17.84 0.78
CA PHE A 151 1.20 17.42 2.00
C PHE A 151 1.74 18.14 3.23
N GLY A 152 3.04 18.37 3.29
CA GLY A 152 3.80 18.92 4.40
C GLY A 152 5.19 18.28 4.49
N ASN A 153 5.83 18.36 5.65
CA ASN A 153 7.21 17.90 5.84
C ASN A 153 7.31 16.87 6.97
N SER A 154 8.26 15.95 6.86
CA SER A 154 8.65 15.06 7.97
C SER A 154 9.45 15.83 9.03
N THR A 155 9.62 15.25 10.22
CA THR A 155 10.38 15.89 11.31
C THR A 155 11.88 16.02 10.97
N SER A 156 12.36 15.20 10.05
CA SER A 156 13.76 15.20 9.59
C SER A 156 13.87 14.60 8.20
N GLY A 157 14.58 15.27 7.29
CA GLY A 157 14.88 14.73 5.96
C GLY A 157 15.74 13.48 6.04
N ARG A 158 15.26 12.35 5.53
CA ARG A 158 15.97 11.08 5.53
C ARG A 158 15.54 10.20 4.36
N ARG A 159 16.42 9.34 3.91
CA ARG A 159 16.15 8.35 2.85
C ARG A 159 16.05 6.96 3.42
N ASN A 160 15.50 6.03 2.67
CA ASN A 160 15.41 4.60 3.02
C ASN A 160 14.62 4.34 4.31
N ALA A 161 13.66 5.20 4.63
CA ALA A 161 12.70 4.94 5.69
C ALA A 161 11.62 3.98 5.19
N ALA A 162 11.17 3.07 6.03
CA ALA A 162 10.01 2.24 5.72
C ALA A 162 8.73 3.06 5.82
N GLY A 163 7.81 2.83 4.91
CA GLY A 163 6.44 3.31 5.01
C GLY A 163 5.49 2.20 5.47
N ALA A 164 4.54 2.53 6.33
CA ALA A 164 3.42 1.65 6.69
C ALA A 164 2.20 2.50 7.04
N SER A 165 1.02 2.11 6.61
CA SER A 165 -0.20 2.87 6.88
C SER A 165 -1.40 1.98 7.21
N ASN A 166 -2.33 2.54 7.96
CA ASN A 166 -3.70 2.06 8.01
C ASN A 166 -4.61 3.10 7.31
N SER A 167 -5.92 2.98 7.49
CA SER A 167 -6.89 3.91 6.85
C SER A 167 -6.77 5.37 7.32
N THR A 168 -6.10 5.65 8.43
CA THR A 168 -6.03 6.99 9.04
C THR A 168 -4.63 7.55 9.18
N ARG A 169 -3.63 6.70 9.43
CA ARG A 169 -2.24 7.11 9.73
C ARG A 169 -1.24 6.49 8.77
N PHE A 170 -0.30 7.31 8.36
CA PHE A 170 0.90 6.89 7.66
C PHE A 170 2.10 7.10 8.57
N LEU A 171 2.90 6.04 8.77
CA LEU A 171 4.13 6.03 9.55
C LEU A 171 5.34 5.93 8.63
N MET A 172 6.39 6.69 8.95
CA MET A 172 7.71 6.63 8.32
C MET A 172 8.74 6.24 9.37
N ALA A 173 9.31 5.05 9.29
CA ALA A 173 10.15 4.48 10.33
C ALA A 173 11.60 4.24 9.90
N GLY A 174 12.54 4.61 10.75
CA GLY A 174 13.96 4.47 10.50
C GLY A 174 14.45 5.40 9.39
N GLY A 175 15.42 4.94 8.60
CA GLY A 175 16.00 5.67 7.50
C GLY A 175 17.43 6.12 7.78
N TYR A 176 17.99 6.88 6.84
CA TYR A 176 19.38 7.34 6.87
C TYR A 176 19.43 8.86 6.74
N VAL A 177 20.06 9.52 7.70
CA VAL A 177 20.39 10.96 7.66
C VAL A 177 21.90 11.09 7.35
N SER A 178 22.73 11.08 8.35
CA SER A 178 24.18 10.90 8.29
C SER A 178 24.60 9.54 8.88
N ALA A 179 23.67 8.89 9.55
CA ALA A 179 23.76 7.55 10.13
C ALA A 179 22.36 6.91 10.09
N ALA A 180 22.29 5.64 10.46
CA ALA A 180 21.01 4.95 10.65
C ALA A 180 20.18 5.65 11.73
N SER A 181 18.88 5.81 11.50
CA SER A 181 17.92 6.47 12.39
C SER A 181 16.97 5.47 13.03
N ASN A 182 16.46 5.77 14.22
CA ASN A 182 15.37 5.04 14.87
C ASN A 182 14.04 5.80 14.87
N ILE A 183 13.99 7.03 14.39
CA ILE A 183 12.79 7.89 14.42
C ILE A 183 11.62 7.22 13.70
N ILE A 184 10.45 7.28 14.31
CA ILE A 184 9.17 7.00 13.67
C ILE A 184 8.35 8.29 13.66
N ASP A 185 8.10 8.83 12.47
CA ASP A 185 7.17 9.94 12.26
C ASP A 185 5.82 9.44 11.79
N TYR A 186 4.79 10.24 11.98
CA TYR A 186 3.48 9.96 11.42
C TYR A 186 2.76 11.21 10.92
N VAL A 187 1.86 10.99 9.97
CA VAL A 187 0.84 11.96 9.56
C VAL A 187 -0.55 11.32 9.62
N GLU A 188 -1.56 12.15 9.88
CA GLU A 188 -2.97 11.76 9.69
C GLU A 188 -3.30 11.92 8.19
N ILE A 189 -3.63 10.83 7.49
CA ILE A 189 -3.75 10.79 6.01
C ILE A 189 -4.75 11.81 5.46
N ASN A 190 -5.83 12.07 6.21
CA ASN A 190 -6.92 12.94 5.74
C ASN A 190 -6.70 14.43 6.02
N THR A 191 -5.66 14.78 6.79
CA THR A 191 -5.39 16.15 7.21
C THR A 191 -4.01 16.58 6.75
N LEU A 192 -3.92 17.60 5.89
CA LEU A 192 -2.63 18.14 5.45
C LEU A 192 -1.86 18.75 6.61
N GLY A 193 -0.55 18.64 6.57
CA GLY A 193 0.35 19.23 7.55
C GLY A 193 1.60 18.41 7.79
N ASN A 194 2.49 18.95 8.58
CA ASN A 194 3.76 18.34 8.90
C ASN A 194 3.59 17.08 9.77
N ALA A 195 4.51 16.15 9.62
CA ALA A 195 4.58 14.97 10.45
C ALA A 195 4.88 15.31 11.90
N LEU A 196 4.39 14.46 12.78
CA LEU A 196 4.63 14.51 14.21
C LEU A 196 5.43 13.29 14.65
N ASP A 197 6.15 13.42 15.74
CA ASP A 197 6.83 12.29 16.37
C ASP A 197 5.82 11.25 16.87
N PHE A 198 6.09 10.00 16.53
CA PHE A 198 5.33 8.84 16.98
C PHE A 198 6.03 8.08 18.09
N GLY A 199 7.36 8.00 18.02
CA GLY A 199 8.27 7.26 18.88
C GLY A 199 9.45 6.71 18.11
N ASP A 200 10.10 5.66 18.62
CA ASP A 200 11.35 5.13 18.09
C ASP A 200 11.30 3.65 17.77
N LEU A 201 12.03 3.23 16.74
CA LEU A 201 12.40 1.82 16.55
C LEU A 201 13.34 1.37 17.67
N ARG A 202 13.32 0.08 17.98
CA ARG A 202 14.22 -0.51 19.00
C ARG A 202 15.71 -0.39 18.62
N ILE A 203 16.00 -0.38 17.34
CA ILE A 203 17.36 -0.32 16.78
C ILE A 203 17.33 0.68 15.62
N SER A 204 18.31 1.58 15.60
CA SER A 204 18.50 2.48 14.46
C SER A 204 18.83 1.67 13.21
N LYS A 205 18.06 1.86 12.14
CA LYS A 205 18.22 1.14 10.88
C LYS A 205 17.64 1.88 9.68
N TYR A 206 18.14 1.56 8.51
CA TYR A 206 17.61 2.04 7.23
C TYR A 206 17.32 0.84 6.31
N TYR A 207 16.47 1.04 5.31
CA TYR A 207 15.89 0.00 4.46
C TYR A 207 15.08 -1.10 5.19
N PRO A 208 14.40 -0.85 6.31
CA PRO A 208 13.47 -1.85 6.78
C PRO A 208 12.29 -1.99 5.81
N ALA A 209 11.65 -3.14 5.77
CA ALA A 209 10.38 -3.32 5.09
C ALA A 209 9.23 -2.94 6.03
N GLY A 210 8.24 -2.21 5.54
CA GLY A 210 7.01 -1.88 6.26
C GLY A 210 5.89 -2.87 5.91
N ILE A 211 5.25 -3.44 6.92
CA ILE A 211 4.20 -4.44 6.78
C ILE A 211 3.02 -4.03 7.66
N PRO A 212 1.95 -3.45 7.06
CA PRO A 212 0.81 -2.98 7.81
C PRO A 212 -0.30 -4.02 7.98
N SER A 213 -1.02 -3.91 9.09
CA SER A 213 -2.39 -4.37 9.28
C SER A 213 -3.25 -3.18 9.73
N PRO A 214 -4.57 -3.28 9.89
CA PRO A 214 -5.36 -2.15 10.39
C PRO A 214 -4.95 -1.67 11.79
N ILE A 215 -4.28 -2.53 12.56
CA ILE A 215 -3.94 -2.28 13.98
C ILE A 215 -2.45 -2.06 14.18
N ARG A 216 -1.59 -2.79 13.45
CA ARG A 216 -0.13 -2.86 13.67
C ARG A 216 0.64 -2.49 12.40
N ALA A 217 1.77 -1.83 12.58
CA ALA A 217 2.82 -1.71 11.59
C ALA A 217 4.04 -2.53 12.07
N VAL A 218 4.48 -3.50 11.29
CA VAL A 218 5.71 -4.26 11.53
C VAL A 218 6.81 -3.71 10.64
N PHE A 219 7.99 -3.47 11.21
CA PHE A 219 9.18 -2.99 10.51
C PHE A 219 10.27 -4.07 10.59
N ALA A 220 10.52 -4.71 9.46
CA ALA A 220 11.30 -5.93 9.39
C ALA A 220 12.63 -5.74 8.68
N GLY A 221 13.68 -6.37 9.19
CA GLY A 221 15.02 -6.34 8.60
C GLY A 221 15.65 -4.96 8.57
N GLY A 222 16.37 -4.64 7.51
CA GLY A 222 17.08 -3.40 7.30
C GLY A 222 18.58 -3.51 7.59
N THR A 223 19.25 -2.37 7.59
CA THR A 223 20.69 -2.24 7.83
C THR A 223 20.96 -1.25 8.97
N THR A 224 21.81 -1.68 9.89
CA THR A 224 22.51 -0.87 10.88
C THR A 224 24.01 -0.97 10.52
N PRO A 225 25.05 -0.88 11.33
CA PRO A 225 26.41 -1.12 10.81
C PRO A 225 26.59 -2.44 10.02
N GLY A 226 25.63 -3.36 10.11
CA GLY A 226 25.46 -4.56 9.27
C GLY A 226 23.98 -4.81 9.05
N ASN A 227 23.60 -5.73 8.14
CA ASN A 227 22.22 -6.15 7.97
C ASN A 227 21.67 -6.75 9.27
N THR A 228 20.38 -6.55 9.53
CA THR A 228 19.75 -7.05 10.76
C THR A 228 18.52 -7.88 10.44
N GLU A 229 18.34 -8.94 11.22
CA GLU A 229 17.18 -9.83 11.15
C GLU A 229 16.01 -9.32 11.99
N THR A 230 16.26 -8.34 12.88
CA THR A 230 15.28 -7.92 13.87
C THR A 230 14.01 -7.35 13.25
N MET A 231 12.88 -7.78 13.78
CA MET A 231 11.58 -7.20 13.51
C MET A 231 11.05 -6.48 14.74
N SER A 232 10.42 -5.35 14.54
CA SER A 232 9.75 -4.61 15.61
C SER A 232 8.41 -4.07 15.10
N PHE A 233 7.47 -3.82 16.01
CA PHE A 233 6.16 -3.32 15.64
C PHE A 233 5.68 -2.20 16.56
N VAL A 234 4.77 -1.40 16.03
CA VAL A 234 3.98 -0.41 16.76
C VAL A 234 2.49 -0.64 16.51
N LYS A 235 1.64 -0.13 17.40
CA LYS A 235 0.19 -0.07 17.18
C LYS A 235 -0.16 1.32 16.65
N PHE A 236 -0.91 1.41 15.54
CA PHE A 236 -1.30 2.71 14.96
C PHE A 236 -2.08 3.62 15.92
N ALA A 237 -2.89 3.03 16.79
CA ALA A 237 -3.78 3.79 17.68
C ALA A 237 -3.03 4.49 18.82
N SER A 238 -1.88 4.00 19.24
CA SER A 238 -1.15 4.53 20.40
C SER A 238 0.28 4.88 20.02
N LYS A 239 0.66 6.14 20.24
CA LYS A 239 2.05 6.57 20.10
C LYS A 239 2.95 5.83 21.09
N GLY A 240 4.21 5.71 20.74
CA GLY A 240 5.24 5.12 21.59
C GLY A 240 6.26 4.31 20.79
N ASN A 241 7.27 3.86 21.49
CA ASN A 241 8.39 3.13 20.90
C ASN A 241 7.97 1.74 20.45
N ALA A 242 8.61 1.26 19.39
CA ALA A 242 8.40 -0.08 18.86
C ALA A 242 8.87 -1.14 19.86
N VAL A 243 8.12 -2.24 19.90
CA VAL A 243 8.46 -3.42 20.69
C VAL A 243 8.92 -4.56 19.80
N ASN A 244 9.55 -5.58 20.38
CA ASN A 244 10.03 -6.74 19.65
C ASN A 244 8.88 -7.48 18.99
N PHE A 245 9.09 -7.92 17.74
CA PHE A 245 8.16 -8.79 17.03
C PHE A 245 8.74 -10.20 16.85
N GLY A 246 10.02 -10.30 16.54
CA GLY A 246 10.73 -11.54 16.22
C GLY A 246 11.90 -11.26 15.29
N GLU A 247 12.33 -12.27 14.55
CA GLU A 247 13.46 -12.24 13.64
C GLU A 247 13.14 -12.86 12.29
N LEU A 248 13.85 -12.44 11.25
CA LEU A 248 13.80 -13.05 9.93
C LEU A 248 14.49 -14.43 9.99
N SER A 249 13.93 -15.40 9.28
CA SER A 249 14.45 -16.77 9.24
C SER A 249 15.58 -16.97 8.23
N SER A 250 15.77 -16.04 7.29
CA SER A 250 16.73 -16.16 6.20
C SER A 250 18.20 -16.11 6.61
N GLY A 251 18.50 -15.83 7.87
CA GLY A 251 19.87 -15.83 8.40
C GLY A 251 20.79 -14.84 7.68
N GLY A 252 20.96 -13.65 8.22
CA GLY A 252 21.87 -12.66 7.65
C GLY A 252 21.26 -11.28 7.39
N GLY A 253 20.02 -11.08 7.80
CA GLY A 253 19.33 -9.80 7.66
C GLY A 253 18.99 -9.45 6.21
N THR A 254 18.16 -8.45 6.05
CA THR A 254 17.68 -8.00 4.75
C THR A 254 18.01 -6.54 4.50
N PHE A 255 18.33 -6.23 3.27
CA PHE A 255 18.58 -4.89 2.77
C PHE A 255 17.63 -4.62 1.61
N GLN A 256 16.77 -3.62 1.75
CA GLN A 256 15.86 -3.18 0.68
C GLN A 256 14.88 -4.29 0.20
N SER A 257 14.22 -4.96 1.14
CA SER A 257 13.15 -5.92 0.83
C SER A 257 11.82 -5.21 0.60
N GLY A 258 11.04 -5.70 -0.35
CA GLY A 258 9.66 -5.26 -0.55
C GLY A 258 8.71 -5.89 0.48
N GLY A 259 7.87 -5.09 1.12
CA GLY A 259 6.82 -5.55 2.03
C GLY A 259 5.44 -5.54 1.37
N ALA A 260 4.62 -6.54 1.67
CA ALA A 260 3.23 -6.65 1.26
C ALA A 260 2.39 -7.29 2.37
N SER A 261 1.08 -7.04 2.41
CA SER A 261 0.20 -7.67 3.40
C SER A 261 -1.27 -7.70 2.96
N ASP A 262 -2.01 -8.66 3.49
CA ASP A 262 -3.49 -8.75 3.39
C ASP A 262 -4.18 -8.36 4.72
N GLY A 263 -3.42 -7.86 5.69
CA GLY A 263 -3.89 -7.49 7.02
C GLY A 263 -3.79 -8.61 8.06
N VAL A 264 -3.70 -9.86 7.64
CA VAL A 264 -3.48 -11.04 8.48
C VAL A 264 -2.05 -11.55 8.34
N ARG A 265 -1.63 -11.76 7.11
CA ARG A 265 -0.29 -12.21 6.75
C ARG A 265 0.50 -11.06 6.15
N GLY A 266 1.71 -10.88 6.64
CA GLY A 266 2.73 -10.02 6.06
C GLY A 266 3.74 -10.83 5.28
N VAL A 267 4.21 -10.32 4.16
CA VAL A 267 5.19 -10.97 3.29
C VAL A 267 6.33 -10.01 3.01
N LEU A 268 7.54 -10.55 3.00
CA LEU A 268 8.76 -9.84 2.55
C LEU A 268 9.33 -10.60 1.37
N ALA A 269 9.72 -9.89 0.33
CA ALA A 269 10.26 -10.52 -0.86
C ALA A 269 11.51 -9.82 -1.37
N GLY A 270 12.45 -10.65 -1.80
CA GLY A 270 13.71 -10.23 -2.38
C GLY A 270 14.60 -9.49 -1.38
N THR A 271 15.88 -9.59 -1.53
CA THR A 271 16.81 -8.84 -0.68
C THR A 271 18.23 -8.95 -1.24
N TYR A 272 19.07 -8.08 -0.73
CA TYR A 272 20.52 -8.18 -0.88
C TYR A 272 21.11 -8.68 0.45
N ASN A 273 21.75 -9.82 0.44
CA ASN A 273 22.28 -10.42 1.66
C ASN A 273 23.72 -9.92 1.99
N PRO A 274 24.23 -10.20 3.20
CA PRO A 274 25.56 -9.75 3.61
C PRO A 274 26.71 -10.31 2.76
N THR A 275 26.49 -11.40 2.03
CA THR A 275 27.51 -11.99 1.12
C THR A 275 27.50 -11.37 -0.26
N ALA A 276 26.87 -10.20 -0.42
CA ALA A 276 26.77 -9.42 -1.64
C ALA A 276 26.04 -10.16 -2.79
N THR A 277 24.98 -10.90 -2.45
CA THR A 277 24.18 -11.63 -3.42
C THR A 277 22.73 -11.22 -3.35
N TYR A 278 22.08 -10.99 -4.50
CA TYR A 278 20.64 -10.80 -4.56
C TYR A 278 19.95 -12.16 -4.47
N ILE A 279 19.05 -12.30 -3.51
CA ILE A 279 18.33 -13.55 -3.28
C ILE A 279 16.85 -13.37 -3.62
N ASN A 280 16.23 -14.46 -4.06
CA ASN A 280 14.82 -14.48 -4.46
C ASN A 280 13.88 -14.96 -3.34
N ASN A 281 14.38 -15.18 -2.13
CA ASN A 281 13.58 -15.70 -1.02
C ASN A 281 12.40 -14.79 -0.69
N ILE A 282 11.25 -15.42 -0.47
CA ILE A 282 10.05 -14.80 0.07
C ILE A 282 9.76 -15.41 1.43
N GLU A 283 9.55 -14.57 2.43
CA GLU A 283 9.20 -14.97 3.78
C GLU A 283 7.88 -14.36 4.21
N TYR A 284 7.18 -14.99 5.14
CA TYR A 284 5.95 -14.47 5.70
C TYR A 284 5.91 -14.53 7.21
N LEU A 285 5.05 -13.69 7.77
CA LEU A 285 4.72 -13.64 9.19
C LEU A 285 3.21 -13.49 9.38
N THR A 286 2.70 -13.87 10.53
CA THR A 286 1.32 -13.57 10.95
C THR A 286 1.33 -12.30 11.77
N ILE A 287 0.73 -11.22 11.28
CA ILE A 287 0.88 -9.87 11.86
C ILE A 287 0.31 -9.78 13.29
N ALA A 288 -0.74 -10.53 13.58
CA ALA A 288 -1.40 -10.51 14.89
C ALA A 288 -0.60 -11.23 15.99
N SER A 289 0.28 -12.17 15.64
CA SER A 289 1.09 -12.95 16.58
C SER A 289 2.58 -12.70 16.39
N GLU A 290 3.27 -12.35 17.46
CA GLU A 290 4.72 -12.17 17.46
C GLU A 290 5.43 -13.52 17.21
N GLY A 291 6.57 -13.45 16.54
CA GLY A 291 7.37 -14.62 16.19
C GLY A 291 8.24 -14.38 14.96
N ASN A 292 9.02 -15.39 14.61
CA ASN A 292 9.91 -15.35 13.46
C ASN A 292 9.15 -15.55 12.15
N THR A 293 9.75 -15.11 11.05
CA THR A 293 9.24 -15.40 9.72
C THR A 293 9.38 -16.87 9.35
N THR A 294 8.62 -17.29 8.38
CA THR A 294 8.66 -18.63 7.78
C THR A 294 8.83 -18.50 6.26
N HIS A 295 9.50 -19.44 5.64
CA HIS A 295 9.66 -19.46 4.19
C HIS A 295 8.29 -19.55 3.49
N PHE A 296 8.12 -18.72 2.46
CA PHE A 296 6.90 -18.62 1.66
C PHE A 296 7.10 -19.25 0.26
N GLY A 297 8.19 -18.92 -0.41
CA GLY A 297 8.52 -19.29 -1.78
C GLY A 297 9.64 -18.42 -2.32
N SER A 298 9.65 -18.20 -3.62
CA SER A 298 10.73 -17.44 -4.29
C SER A 298 10.18 -16.50 -5.36
N LEU A 299 10.79 -15.32 -5.53
CA LEU A 299 10.61 -14.47 -6.71
C LEU A 299 11.12 -15.19 -7.96
N THR A 300 10.69 -14.76 -9.13
CA THR A 300 11.18 -15.29 -10.42
C THR A 300 12.68 -15.09 -10.59
N VAL A 301 13.21 -13.96 -10.08
CA VAL A 301 14.65 -13.64 -10.10
C VAL A 301 15.05 -13.01 -8.76
N GLY A 302 16.25 -13.36 -8.27
CA GLY A 302 16.83 -12.75 -7.07
C GLY A 302 17.13 -11.27 -7.28
N ARG A 303 16.45 -10.40 -6.51
CA ARG A 303 16.60 -8.95 -6.60
C ARG A 303 16.11 -8.24 -5.32
N SER A 304 16.57 -7.02 -5.11
CA SER A 304 15.88 -6.11 -4.21
C SER A 304 14.66 -5.54 -4.94
N ALA A 305 13.46 -5.67 -4.42
CA ALA A 305 12.25 -5.24 -5.10
C ALA A 305 11.47 -4.24 -4.25
N SER A 306 10.70 -3.35 -4.89
CA SER A 306 9.73 -2.49 -4.22
C SER A 306 8.42 -3.26 -4.07
N GLY A 307 7.92 -3.42 -2.84
CA GLY A 307 6.71 -4.17 -2.55
C GLY A 307 5.48 -3.30 -2.35
N SER A 308 4.35 -3.84 -2.68
CA SER A 308 3.01 -3.34 -2.35
C SER A 308 2.04 -4.52 -2.33
N SER A 309 0.79 -4.27 -1.97
CA SER A 309 -0.26 -5.28 -2.04
C SER A 309 -1.54 -4.68 -2.61
N GLY A 310 -2.26 -5.46 -3.37
CA GLY A 310 -3.57 -5.08 -3.91
C GLY A 310 -4.57 -6.22 -3.75
N GLY A 311 -5.55 -6.03 -2.86
CA GLY A 311 -6.47 -7.09 -2.49
C GLY A 311 -5.74 -8.28 -1.87
N THR A 312 -5.86 -9.45 -2.47
CA THR A 312 -5.23 -10.69 -1.98
C THR A 312 -3.81 -10.93 -2.52
N ARG A 313 -3.32 -10.05 -3.41
CA ARG A 313 -2.02 -10.21 -4.09
C ARG A 313 -0.94 -9.33 -3.48
N GLY A 314 0.24 -9.89 -3.29
CA GLY A 314 1.49 -9.15 -3.11
C GLY A 314 2.13 -8.88 -4.47
N ILE A 315 2.53 -7.64 -4.73
CA ILE A 315 3.13 -7.18 -5.99
C ILE A 315 4.53 -6.67 -5.69
N PHE A 316 5.52 -7.15 -6.44
CA PHE A 316 6.93 -6.81 -6.26
C PHE A 316 7.52 -6.32 -7.57
N ALA A 317 7.79 -5.01 -7.64
CA ALA A 317 8.17 -4.34 -8.88
C ALA A 317 9.61 -3.85 -8.88
N GLY A 318 10.23 -3.92 -10.05
CA GLY A 318 11.56 -3.41 -10.32
C GLY A 318 12.63 -4.01 -9.42
N GLY A 319 13.61 -3.18 -9.08
CA GLY A 319 14.69 -3.54 -8.17
C GLY A 319 16.05 -3.70 -8.84
N SER A 320 17.00 -4.29 -8.13
CA SER A 320 18.35 -4.54 -8.60
C SER A 320 18.71 -6.01 -8.51
N THR A 321 19.31 -6.53 -9.56
CA THR A 321 19.95 -7.86 -9.65
C THR A 321 21.49 -7.73 -9.75
N GLY A 322 22.02 -6.54 -9.51
CA GLY A 322 23.33 -6.05 -9.93
C GLY A 322 23.19 -5.04 -11.08
N SER A 323 22.13 -5.17 -11.89
CA SER A 323 21.61 -4.15 -12.80
C SER A 323 20.15 -3.89 -12.45
N TYR A 324 19.61 -2.73 -12.76
CA TYR A 324 18.21 -2.45 -12.49
C TYR A 324 17.30 -3.18 -13.49
N THR A 325 16.10 -3.54 -13.02
CA THR A 325 15.11 -4.28 -13.80
C THR A 325 13.74 -3.59 -13.73
N ASN A 326 12.90 -3.89 -14.71
CA ASN A 326 11.51 -3.44 -14.77
C ASN A 326 10.51 -4.56 -14.41
N THR A 327 10.95 -5.76 -14.15
CA THR A 327 10.10 -6.93 -13.89
C THR A 327 9.17 -6.72 -12.71
N ILE A 328 7.91 -7.11 -12.87
CA ILE A 328 6.91 -7.17 -11.79
C ILE A 328 6.57 -8.64 -11.54
N ASP A 329 6.74 -9.09 -10.30
CA ASP A 329 6.25 -10.40 -9.83
C ASP A 329 5.04 -10.24 -8.94
N PHE A 330 4.19 -11.27 -8.88
CA PHE A 330 3.09 -11.33 -7.91
C PHE A 330 2.98 -12.67 -7.21
N ILE A 331 2.36 -12.64 -6.05
CA ILE A 331 1.99 -13.82 -5.25
C ILE A 331 0.55 -13.72 -4.77
N GLN A 332 -0.04 -14.86 -4.42
CA GLN A 332 -1.26 -14.90 -3.61
C GLN A 332 -0.85 -14.94 -2.12
N ILE A 333 -1.13 -13.87 -1.35
CA ILE A 333 -0.62 -13.74 0.04
C ILE A 333 -1.09 -14.89 0.94
N ALA A 334 -2.32 -15.35 0.76
CA ALA A 334 -2.90 -16.38 1.60
C ALA A 334 -2.31 -17.79 1.38
N THR A 335 -1.68 -18.04 0.22
CA THR A 335 -1.19 -19.37 -0.17
C THR A 335 0.30 -19.33 -0.45
N THR A 336 1.09 -20.12 0.27
CA THR A 336 2.54 -20.23 0.03
C THR A 336 2.84 -20.81 -1.34
N GLY A 337 3.87 -20.30 -1.99
CA GLY A 337 4.30 -20.72 -3.33
C GLY A 337 5.24 -19.69 -3.95
N ASN A 338 5.78 -20.02 -5.11
CA ASN A 338 6.64 -19.11 -5.85
C ASN A 338 5.81 -17.99 -6.50
N ALA A 339 6.47 -16.87 -6.70
CA ALA A 339 5.89 -15.76 -7.46
C ALA A 339 5.78 -16.12 -8.95
N GLU A 340 4.83 -15.50 -9.60
CA GLU A 340 4.61 -15.56 -11.04
C GLU A 340 4.89 -14.18 -11.65
N ASP A 341 5.28 -14.18 -12.93
CA ASP A 341 5.42 -12.95 -13.69
C ASP A 341 4.07 -12.23 -13.83
N PHE A 342 4.09 -10.93 -13.57
CA PHE A 342 2.91 -10.07 -13.67
C PHE A 342 2.96 -9.21 -14.93
N GLY A 343 4.13 -8.73 -15.31
CA GLY A 343 4.42 -7.78 -16.37
C GLY A 343 5.60 -6.88 -16.01
N ASP A 344 5.66 -5.70 -16.58
CA ASP A 344 6.78 -4.77 -16.42
C ASP A 344 6.32 -3.35 -16.02
N ILE A 345 7.15 -2.67 -15.21
CA ILE A 345 7.07 -1.20 -15.08
C ILE A 345 7.68 -0.54 -16.34
N GLY A 346 7.33 0.73 -16.57
CA GLY A 346 7.72 1.45 -17.78
C GLY A 346 9.22 1.46 -18.05
N ASP A 347 10.03 1.66 -17.01
CA ASP A 347 11.49 1.70 -17.09
C ASP A 347 12.14 0.90 -15.98
N ASN A 348 13.36 0.41 -16.20
CA ASN A 348 14.17 -0.18 -15.13
C ASN A 348 14.27 0.76 -13.94
N SER A 349 13.92 0.31 -12.75
CA SER A 349 13.91 1.17 -11.57
C SER A 349 14.11 0.39 -10.29
N SER A 350 14.77 1.03 -9.30
CA SER A 350 14.92 0.51 -7.94
C SER A 350 14.64 1.59 -6.91
N GLY A 351 14.23 1.20 -5.71
CA GLY A 351 13.96 2.16 -4.62
C GLY A 351 12.74 3.05 -4.85
N MET A 352 11.72 2.53 -5.52
CA MET A 352 10.41 3.16 -5.65
C MET A 352 9.61 2.99 -4.36
N ALA A 353 8.70 3.92 -4.09
CA ALA A 353 7.70 3.77 -3.05
C ALA A 353 6.46 3.06 -3.61
N GLY A 354 6.09 1.91 -3.05
CA GLY A 354 4.88 1.17 -3.44
C GLY A 354 3.73 1.38 -2.46
N VAL A 355 2.54 1.69 -2.96
CA VAL A 355 1.31 1.91 -2.19
C VAL A 355 0.08 1.41 -2.94
N SER A 356 -1.08 1.32 -2.28
CA SER A 356 -2.29 0.82 -2.93
C SER A 356 -3.56 1.26 -2.16
N ASP A 357 -4.68 1.34 -2.88
CA ASP A 357 -6.01 1.54 -2.29
C ASP A 357 -6.56 0.29 -1.56
N SER A 358 -5.84 -0.81 -1.58
CA SER A 358 -6.30 -2.14 -1.11
C SER A 358 -5.23 -2.95 -0.40
N HIS A 359 -4.28 -2.29 0.26
CA HIS A 359 -3.28 -3.00 1.06
C HIS A 359 -3.83 -3.45 2.41
N GLY A 360 -3.16 -4.40 3.07
CA GLY A 360 -3.62 -5.02 4.31
C GLY A 360 -3.87 -4.07 5.48
N GLY A 361 -3.23 -2.91 5.51
CA GLY A 361 -3.47 -1.88 6.53
C GLY A 361 -4.86 -1.28 6.49
N LEU A 362 -5.58 -1.40 5.40
CA LEU A 362 -6.93 -0.86 5.25
C LEU A 362 -8.01 -1.80 5.77
N GLY A 363 -7.71 -3.09 5.93
CA GLY A 363 -8.67 -4.11 6.33
C GLY A 363 -9.82 -4.32 5.32
N GLY A 364 -10.60 -5.37 5.51
CA GLY A 364 -11.85 -5.59 4.76
C GLY A 364 -11.64 -5.94 3.28
N PHE A 365 -11.15 -7.14 3.03
CA PHE A 365 -11.20 -7.79 1.72
C PHE A 365 -12.31 -8.84 1.71
#